data_c34d96250fe9c13be6e6b1d1ba8846f3
#
_entry.id   c34d96250fe9c13be6e6b1d1ba8846f3
#
_cell.length_a   1.000
_cell.length_b   1.000
_cell.length_c   1.000
_cell.angle_alpha   90.00
_cell.angle_beta   90.00
_cell.angle_gamma   90.00
#
_symmetry.space_group_name_H-M   'P 1'
#
loop_
_entity.id
_entity.type
_entity.pdbx_description
1 polymer ?
#
loop_
_entity_poly.entity_id
_entity_poly.type
_entity_poly.pdbx_seq_one_letter_code
_entity_poly.pdbx_strand_id
1 'polypeptide(L)'
;KKDIIVNLGGDNISPSKIENILCLNEFIKQSFVYGDKKNYLVAIIVCDKAIKEERIKLIIENINKNLTLIEKIKKFILIKEEFTIENGMLTPTLKLKRKEIVINYKQQLEKLY
;
A
#
# COMPACT_ATOMS: atom_id res chain seq x y z
N LYS A 1 10.55 -6.86 -15.04
CA LYS A 1 9.76 -7.85 -14.33
C LYS A 1 8.77 -7.17 -13.40
N LYS A 2 7.48 -7.45 -13.58
CA LYS A 2 6.44 -6.81 -12.79
C LYS A 2 6.10 -7.66 -11.57
N ASP A 3 5.89 -6.97 -10.46
CA ASP A 3 5.40 -7.63 -9.25
C ASP A 3 3.90 -7.86 -9.38
N ILE A 4 3.47 -9.05 -8.96
CA ILE A 4 2.07 -9.44 -9.00
C ILE A 4 1.69 -9.99 -7.63
N ILE A 5 0.52 -9.58 -7.16
CA ILE A 5 -0.10 -10.19 -5.98
C ILE A 5 -1.07 -11.25 -6.49
N VAL A 6 -1.00 -12.44 -5.91
CA VAL A 6 -1.99 -13.49 -6.15
C VAL A 6 -2.77 -13.66 -4.86
N ASN A 7 -4.04 -13.29 -4.87
CA ASN A 7 -4.87 -13.37 -3.66
C ASN A 7 -5.31 -14.81 -3.40
N LEU A 8 -6.06 -15.03 -2.32
CA LEU A 8 -6.53 -16.37 -1.96
C LEU A 8 -7.40 -16.99 -3.04
N GLY A 9 -8.16 -16.18 -3.76
CA GLY A 9 -9.02 -16.66 -4.83
C GLY A 9 -8.30 -16.93 -6.13
N GLY A 10 -6.98 -16.69 -6.19
CA GLY A 10 -6.18 -16.94 -7.38
C GLY A 10 -6.18 -15.81 -8.40
N ASP A 11 -6.73 -14.65 -8.06
CA ASP A 11 -6.72 -13.50 -8.96
C ASP A 11 -5.35 -12.83 -8.96
N ASN A 12 -4.92 -12.40 -10.13
CA ASN A 12 -3.67 -11.67 -10.31
C ASN A 12 -3.95 -10.18 -10.20
N ILE A 13 -3.23 -9.51 -9.31
CA ILE A 13 -3.44 -8.09 -9.03
C ILE A 13 -2.12 -7.36 -9.16
N SER A 14 -2.12 -6.21 -9.85
CA SER A 14 -0.93 -5.38 -9.98
C SER A 14 -0.87 -4.39 -8.81
N PRO A 15 0.06 -4.58 -7.86
CA PRO A 15 0.18 -3.62 -6.75
C PRO A 15 0.63 -2.26 -7.21
N SER A 16 1.49 -2.19 -8.23
CA SER A 16 1.99 -0.91 -8.76
C SER A 16 0.88 -0.03 -9.29
N LYS A 17 -0.09 -0.63 -9.98
CA LYS A 17 -1.23 0.10 -10.52
C LYS A 17 -2.00 0.79 -9.40
N ILE A 18 -2.28 0.06 -8.34
CA ILE A 18 -3.06 0.58 -7.22
C ILE A 18 -2.25 1.63 -6.46
N GLU A 19 -0.96 1.37 -6.24
CA GLU A 19 -0.07 2.31 -5.57
C GLU A 19 0.00 3.63 -6.32
N ASN A 20 0.08 3.58 -7.64
CA ASN A 20 0.10 4.78 -8.46
C ASN A 20 -1.20 5.57 -8.35
N ILE A 21 -2.33 4.88 -8.31
CA ILE A 21 -3.63 5.52 -8.14
C ILE A 21 -3.72 6.19 -6.77
N LEU A 22 -3.29 5.50 -5.72
CA LEU A 22 -3.28 6.07 -4.37
C LEU A 22 -2.42 7.34 -4.32
N CYS A 23 -1.26 7.31 -4.93
CA CYS A 23 -0.31 8.42 -4.88
C CYS A 23 -0.70 9.61 -5.79
N LEU A 24 -1.77 9.49 -6.56
CA LEU A 24 -2.32 10.65 -7.25
C LEU A 24 -2.94 11.64 -6.27
N ASN A 25 -3.31 11.18 -5.09
CA ASN A 25 -3.85 12.07 -4.06
C ASN A 25 -2.72 12.86 -3.43
N GLU A 26 -2.90 14.18 -3.29
CA GLU A 26 -1.85 15.08 -2.81
C GLU A 26 -1.39 14.78 -1.38
N PHE A 27 -2.24 14.13 -0.58
CA PHE A 27 -1.90 13.84 0.83
C PHE A 27 -1.14 12.53 0.99
N ILE A 28 -1.08 11.69 -0.04
CA ILE A 28 -0.39 10.40 0.01
C ILE A 28 0.95 10.53 -0.71
N LYS A 29 2.03 10.50 0.08
CA LYS A 29 3.38 10.61 -0.46
C LYS A 29 3.87 9.32 -1.08
N GLN A 30 3.65 8.22 -0.38
CA GLN A 30 4.07 6.89 -0.82
C GLN A 30 3.02 5.89 -0.35
N SER A 31 2.95 4.77 -1.04
CA SER A 31 2.04 3.70 -0.66
C SER A 31 2.67 2.36 -1.00
N PHE A 32 2.28 1.35 -0.23
CA PHE A 32 2.70 -0.02 -0.46
C PHE A 32 1.49 -0.93 -0.28
N VAL A 33 1.12 -1.65 -1.33
CA VAL A 33 -0.05 -2.53 -1.33
C VAL A 33 0.39 -3.95 -1.00
N TYR A 34 -0.33 -4.59 -0.08
CA TYR A 34 -0.01 -5.92 0.42
C TYR A 34 -1.26 -6.80 0.40
N GLY A 35 -1.09 -8.07 0.09
CA GLY A 35 -2.24 -8.98 0.07
C GLY A 35 -1.98 -10.32 -0.59
N ASP A 36 -0.70 -10.67 -0.84
CA ASP A 36 -0.37 -11.95 -1.45
C ASP A 36 -0.88 -13.09 -0.57
N LYS A 37 -1.65 -14.00 -1.16
CA LYS A 37 -2.27 -15.14 -0.48
C LYS A 37 -3.26 -14.73 0.62
N LYS A 38 -3.82 -13.53 0.52
CA LYS A 38 -4.79 -13.01 1.49
C LYS A 38 -6.15 -12.82 0.85
N ASN A 39 -7.19 -12.67 1.69
CA ASN A 39 -8.57 -12.50 1.24
C ASN A 39 -8.82 -11.14 0.61
N TYR A 40 -8.06 -10.13 1.03
CA TYR A 40 -8.25 -8.76 0.55
C TYR A 40 -6.93 -8.00 0.63
N LEU A 41 -6.90 -6.82 0.00
CA LEU A 41 -5.71 -5.98 0.00
C LEU A 41 -5.74 -5.01 1.17
N VAL A 42 -4.56 -4.74 1.70
CA VAL A 42 -4.31 -3.69 2.68
C VAL A 42 -3.15 -2.84 2.16
N ALA A 43 -2.93 -1.69 2.78
CA ALA A 43 -1.85 -0.80 2.33
C ALA A 43 -1.16 -0.12 3.49
N ILE A 44 0.12 0.18 3.29
CA ILE A 44 0.85 1.14 4.10
C ILE A 44 0.75 2.47 3.37
N ILE A 45 0.31 3.50 4.07
CA ILE A 45 0.16 4.84 3.50
C ILE A 45 1.13 5.77 4.21
N VAL A 46 2.01 6.41 3.44
CA VAL A 46 2.96 7.40 3.96
C VAL A 46 2.40 8.78 3.67
N CYS A 47 2.17 9.57 4.70
CA CYS A 47 1.55 10.89 4.59
C CYS A 47 2.38 11.95 5.27
N ASP A 48 2.07 13.19 4.93
CA ASP A 48 2.58 14.34 5.67
C ASP A 48 2.00 14.37 7.08
N LYS A 49 2.71 15.08 7.94
CA LYS A 49 2.48 15.08 9.38
C LYS A 49 1.12 15.55 9.83
N ALA A 50 0.48 16.40 9.07
CA ALA A 50 -0.67 17.16 9.55
C ALA A 50 -2.03 16.52 9.24
N ILE A 51 -2.05 15.42 8.52
CA ILE A 51 -3.32 14.81 8.12
C ILE A 51 -3.77 13.78 9.14
N LYS A 52 -5.07 13.78 9.42
CA LYS A 52 -5.64 12.84 10.38
C LYS A 52 -6.02 11.53 9.68
N GLU A 53 -5.99 10.45 10.44
CA GLU A 53 -6.29 9.12 9.93
C GLU A 53 -7.69 9.05 9.32
N GLU A 54 -8.67 9.70 9.95
CA GLU A 54 -10.05 9.74 9.44
C GLU A 54 -10.12 10.35 8.05
N ARG A 55 -9.31 11.37 7.79
CA ARG A 55 -9.26 11.98 6.48
C ARG A 55 -8.74 11.02 5.43
N ILE A 56 -7.66 10.32 5.76
CA ILE A 56 -7.08 9.31 4.85
C ILE A 56 -8.07 8.19 4.60
N LYS A 57 -8.80 7.77 5.63
CA LYS A 57 -9.83 6.74 5.46
C LYS A 57 -10.87 7.15 4.42
N LEU A 58 -11.34 8.39 4.48
CA LEU A 58 -12.31 8.90 3.50
C LEU A 58 -11.71 8.96 2.10
N ILE A 59 -10.45 9.36 2.00
CA ILE A 59 -9.75 9.42 0.72
C ILE A 59 -9.69 8.03 0.09
N ILE A 60 -9.30 7.02 0.88
CA ILE A 60 -9.20 5.64 0.40
C ILE A 60 -10.57 5.09 0.01
N GLU A 61 -11.60 5.37 0.81
CA GLU A 61 -12.96 4.94 0.48
C GLU A 61 -13.40 5.51 -0.86
N ASN A 62 -13.07 6.77 -1.11
CA ASN A 62 -13.40 7.42 -2.37
C ASN A 62 -12.64 6.80 -3.55
N ILE A 63 -11.35 6.52 -3.36
CA ILE A 63 -10.53 5.87 -4.38
C ILE A 63 -11.07 4.48 -4.68
N ASN A 64 -11.48 3.73 -3.65
CA ASN A 64 -12.03 2.40 -3.81
C ASN A 64 -13.26 2.35 -4.70
N LYS A 65 -14.01 3.44 -4.81
CA LYS A 65 -15.19 3.48 -5.68
C LYS A 65 -14.84 3.24 -7.14
N ASN A 66 -13.61 3.55 -7.54
CA ASN A 66 -13.15 3.40 -8.90
C ASN A 66 -12.26 2.16 -9.11
N LEU A 67 -12.12 1.33 -8.08
CA LEU A 67 -11.35 0.10 -8.15
C LEU A 67 -12.30 -1.10 -8.26
N THR A 68 -11.82 -2.17 -8.88
CA THR A 68 -12.58 -3.42 -8.91
C THR A 68 -12.65 -4.02 -7.50
N LEU A 69 -13.56 -4.95 -7.31
CA LEU A 69 -13.79 -5.56 -6.00
C LEU A 69 -12.50 -6.12 -5.39
N ILE A 70 -11.69 -6.82 -6.19
CA ILE A 70 -10.47 -7.44 -5.69
C ILE A 70 -9.33 -6.44 -5.49
N GLU A 71 -9.43 -5.25 -6.07
CA GLU A 71 -8.40 -4.22 -5.98
C GLU A 71 -8.62 -3.24 -4.83
N LYS A 72 -9.78 -3.29 -4.18
CA LYS A 72 -10.10 -2.34 -3.11
C LYS A 72 -9.20 -2.53 -1.91
N ILE A 73 -8.77 -1.43 -1.33
CA ILE A 73 -7.98 -1.43 -0.11
C ILE A 73 -8.94 -1.46 1.07
N LYS A 74 -8.96 -2.56 1.81
CA LYS A 74 -9.91 -2.75 2.92
C LYS A 74 -9.46 -2.08 4.21
N LYS A 75 -8.16 -2.12 4.47
CA LYS A 75 -7.58 -1.56 5.69
C LYS A 75 -6.21 -0.99 5.36
N PHE A 76 -5.72 -0.12 6.22
CA PHE A 76 -4.42 0.49 5.98
C PHE A 76 -3.71 0.83 7.30
N ILE A 77 -2.40 1.02 7.17
CA ILE A 77 -1.53 1.54 8.23
C ILE A 77 -1.08 2.93 7.78
N LEU A 78 -1.22 3.91 8.64
CA LEU A 78 -0.76 5.27 8.36
C LEU A 78 0.58 5.49 9.06
N ILE A 79 1.62 5.81 8.28
CA ILE A 79 2.95 6.07 8.82
C ILE A 79 3.46 7.42 8.32
N LYS A 80 4.42 7.98 9.04
CA LYS A 80 5.04 9.25 8.67
C LYS A 80 6.44 9.06 8.13
N GLU A 81 7.09 7.97 8.47
CA GLU A 81 8.44 7.68 8.00
C GLU A 81 8.41 7.23 6.55
N GLU A 82 9.14 7.94 5.70
CA GLU A 82 9.17 7.62 4.27
C GLU A 82 10.04 6.41 4.00
N PHE A 83 9.71 5.72 2.92
CA PHE A 83 10.61 4.72 2.35
C PHE A 83 11.73 5.46 1.64
N THR A 84 12.97 5.08 1.91
CA THR A 84 14.14 5.74 1.33
C THR A 84 15.16 4.70 0.87
N ILE A 85 16.14 5.16 0.10
CA ILE A 85 17.28 4.32 -0.28
C ILE A 85 18.08 3.98 0.98
N GLU A 86 18.28 4.99 1.85
CA GLU A 86 19.09 4.84 3.05
C GLU A 86 18.52 3.82 4.04
N ASN A 87 17.19 3.77 4.18
CA ASN A 87 16.60 2.80 5.11
C ASN A 87 16.34 1.43 4.46
N GLY A 88 16.79 1.26 3.22
CA GLY A 88 16.73 -0.02 2.54
C GLY A 88 15.40 -0.38 1.93
N MET A 89 14.44 0.54 1.92
CA MET A 89 13.10 0.24 1.42
C MET A 89 12.87 0.71 -0.02
N LEU A 90 13.81 1.45 -0.59
CA LEU A 90 13.80 1.81 -2.01
C LEU A 90 15.09 1.38 -2.68
N THR A 91 14.98 1.02 -3.97
CA THR A 91 16.15 0.79 -4.81
C THR A 91 16.78 2.13 -5.19
N PRO A 92 18.02 2.12 -5.74
CA PRO A 92 18.63 3.38 -6.25
C PRO A 92 17.78 4.10 -7.29
N THR A 93 16.90 3.40 -7.98
CA THR A 93 15.98 4.03 -8.95
C THR A 93 14.63 4.36 -8.32
N LEU A 94 14.55 4.36 -6.98
CA LEU A 94 13.37 4.74 -6.20
C LEU A 94 12.18 3.80 -6.35
N LYS A 95 12.43 2.54 -6.67
CA LYS A 95 11.39 1.52 -6.69
C LYS A 95 11.28 0.87 -5.32
N LEU A 96 10.06 0.45 -4.96
CA LEU A 96 9.83 -0.20 -3.68
C LEU A 96 10.56 -1.55 -3.59
N LYS A 97 11.30 -1.73 -2.50
CA LYS A 97 11.90 -3.04 -2.19
C LYS A 97 10.89 -3.80 -1.34
N ARG A 98 9.98 -4.49 -2.01
CA ARG A 98 8.80 -5.06 -1.38
C ARG A 98 9.13 -6.03 -0.25
N LYS A 99 10.12 -6.90 -0.44
CA LYS A 99 10.53 -7.84 0.61
C LYS A 99 11.00 -7.11 1.86
N GLU A 100 11.78 -6.05 1.69
CA GLU A 100 12.30 -5.28 2.81
C GLU A 100 11.19 -4.57 3.56
N ILE A 101 10.23 -4.03 2.83
CA ILE A 101 9.09 -3.35 3.44
C ILE A 101 8.28 -4.36 4.27
N VAL A 102 8.03 -5.54 3.73
CA VAL A 102 7.31 -6.59 4.46
C VAL A 102 8.06 -6.98 5.73
N ILE A 103 9.38 -7.16 5.64
CA ILE A 103 10.19 -7.51 6.81
C ILE A 103 10.02 -6.46 7.91
N ASN A 104 10.06 -5.19 7.55
CA ASN A 104 9.98 -4.09 8.51
C ASN A 104 8.58 -3.91 9.11
N TYR A 105 7.53 -4.26 8.38
CA TYR A 105 6.15 -4.01 8.80
C TYR A 105 5.31 -5.27 8.94
N LYS A 106 5.94 -6.44 9.00
CA LYS A 106 5.25 -7.72 9.00
C LYS A 106 4.15 -7.82 10.05
N GLN A 107 4.47 -7.48 11.29
CA GLN A 107 3.50 -7.62 12.37
C GLN A 107 2.32 -6.68 12.17
N GLN A 108 2.58 -5.44 11.81
CA GLN A 108 1.52 -4.46 11.60
C GLN A 108 0.62 -4.87 10.43
N LEU A 109 1.21 -5.37 9.34
CA LEU A 109 0.44 -5.82 8.18
C LEU A 109 -0.44 -7.02 8.51
N GLU A 110 0.10 -8.01 9.21
CA GLU A 110 -0.65 -9.21 9.55
C GLU A 110 -1.81 -8.92 10.50
N LYS A 111 -1.67 -7.90 11.34
CA LYS A 111 -2.75 -7.49 12.26
C LYS A 111 -3.96 -6.92 11.54
N LEU A 112 -3.84 -6.57 10.28
CA LEU A 112 -4.96 -6.04 9.50
C LEU A 112 -5.88 -7.14 8.99
N TYR A 113 -5.50 -8.38 9.19
CA TYR A 113 -6.30 -9.54 8.80
C TYR A 113 -6.94 -10.24 10.04
#